data_015529dd717fe14c0523aac9d5ec2d7c
#
_entry.id   015529dd717fe14c0523aac9d5ec2d7c
#
_cell.length_a   1.000
_cell.length_b   1.000
_cell.length_c   1.000
_cell.angle_alpha   90.00
_cell.angle_beta   90.00
_cell.angle_gamma   90.00
#
_symmetry.space_group_name_H-M   'P 1'
#
loop_
_entity.id
_entity.type
_entity.pdbx_description
1 polymer ?
#
loop_
_entity_poly.entity_id
_entity_poly.type
_entity_poly.pdbx_seq_one_letter_code
_entity_poly.pdbx_strand_id
1 'polypeptide(L)'
;TYFKVFRLQPLSGSFEAERWDKNEYPMPVLMSETLSDSLFSGRNGVGETCFNPYFLNSVQPETNYKVMAVLPAHKTDEYERYEPFIYLPSSPLTYWHHIAVRVASNSIPGFTERFMQDMQGKLSIGPYYLYDINSYGDMKEAFDIEQGTVNYLNTTYAVILFFVFNIFLGMLGTFWFRTRKNRSEIALRMALGCSRMNVFGYYVLEGILLLVSAAIPAVFVCANMQMADLTVHTLMEPAWGRFLLCFVSAMLLLGIIILLGIYFPARKAMGIEPAD
;
A
#
# COMPACT_ATOMS: atom_id res chain seq x y z
N THR A 1 -12.48 -25.76 6.72
CA THR A 1 -11.65 -25.10 7.73
C THR A 1 -11.06 -23.82 7.17
N TYR A 2 -10.86 -22.82 8.02
CA TYR A 2 -10.34 -21.48 7.69
C TYR A 2 -9.10 -21.55 6.77
N PHE A 3 -8.10 -22.30 7.15
CA PHE A 3 -6.83 -22.38 6.43
C PHE A 3 -6.96 -22.93 4.99
N LYS A 4 -7.89 -23.87 4.75
CA LYS A 4 -8.18 -24.36 3.39
C LYS A 4 -8.86 -23.30 2.53
N VAL A 5 -9.78 -22.52 3.10
CA VAL A 5 -10.48 -21.44 2.40
C VAL A 5 -9.51 -20.36 1.98
N PHE A 6 -8.60 -19.94 2.86
CA PHE A 6 -7.61 -18.89 2.59
C PHE A 6 -6.31 -19.41 1.97
N ARG A 7 -6.17 -20.73 1.73
CA ARG A 7 -4.96 -21.38 1.19
C ARG A 7 -3.70 -21.11 2.00
N LEU A 8 -3.84 -20.94 3.29
CA LEU A 8 -2.71 -20.81 4.20
C LEU A 8 -2.06 -22.19 4.38
N GLN A 9 -0.76 -22.26 4.14
CA GLN A 9 0.04 -23.46 4.36
C GLN A 9 1.04 -23.18 5.48
N PRO A 10 1.29 -24.15 6.39
CA PRO A 10 2.27 -23.97 7.44
C PRO A 10 3.68 -23.96 6.85
N LEU A 11 4.55 -23.10 7.38
CA LEU A 11 5.99 -23.09 7.09
C LEU A 11 6.66 -24.30 7.75
N SER A 12 6.21 -24.63 8.95
CA SER A 12 6.70 -25.77 9.73
C SER A 12 5.58 -26.35 10.57
N GLY A 13 5.70 -27.63 10.90
CA GLY A 13 4.65 -28.38 11.59
C GLY A 13 3.54 -28.84 10.66
N SER A 14 2.47 -29.37 11.22
CA SER A 14 1.26 -29.76 10.50
C SER A 14 0.04 -29.40 11.34
N PHE A 15 -1.03 -29.03 10.66
CA PHE A 15 -2.30 -28.85 11.34
C PHE A 15 -3.36 -29.77 10.71
N GLU A 16 -3.72 -30.80 11.43
CA GLU A 16 -4.94 -31.54 11.16
C GLU A 16 -6.05 -30.90 11.99
N ALA A 17 -6.78 -29.95 11.40
CA ALA A 17 -7.81 -29.16 12.07
C ALA A 17 -8.93 -30.01 12.73
N GLU A 18 -9.03 -31.27 12.38
CA GLU A 18 -10.04 -32.19 12.89
C GLU A 18 -9.72 -32.73 14.29
N ARG A 19 -8.49 -32.52 14.78
CA ARG A 19 -8.03 -33.06 16.08
C ARG A 19 -7.85 -32.01 17.18
N TRP A 20 -8.28 -30.79 16.95
CA TRP A 20 -8.07 -29.74 17.93
C TRP A 20 -9.18 -29.73 18.96
N ASP A 21 -8.88 -30.33 20.10
CA ASP A 21 -9.74 -30.19 21.28
C ASP A 21 -9.26 -29.02 22.14
N LYS A 22 -10.16 -28.03 22.34
CA LYS A 22 -9.90 -26.88 23.22
C LYS A 22 -9.75 -27.29 24.71
N ASN A 23 -10.16 -28.52 25.05
CA ASN A 23 -10.01 -29.06 26.40
C ASN A 23 -8.67 -29.81 26.57
N GLU A 24 -7.86 -29.92 25.50
CA GLU A 24 -6.53 -30.51 25.59
C GLU A 24 -5.57 -29.52 26.22
N TYR A 25 -4.80 -29.98 27.21
CA TYR A 25 -3.77 -29.16 27.86
C TYR A 25 -2.41 -29.85 27.69
N PRO A 26 -1.38 -29.07 27.23
CA PRO A 26 -1.42 -27.66 26.81
C PRO A 26 -2.23 -27.43 25.54
N MET A 27 -3.00 -26.32 25.49
CA MET A 27 -3.91 -26.04 24.38
C MET A 27 -3.14 -25.92 23.05
N PRO A 28 -3.53 -26.66 22.00
CA PRO A 28 -2.88 -26.61 20.71
C PRO A 28 -3.16 -25.27 20.02
N VAL A 29 -2.11 -24.63 19.52
CA VAL A 29 -2.22 -23.32 18.86
C VAL A 29 -1.37 -23.26 17.60
N LEU A 30 -1.73 -22.34 16.69
CA LEU A 30 -0.87 -21.94 15.59
C LEU A 30 -0.40 -20.51 15.83
N MET A 31 0.81 -20.21 15.41
CA MET A 31 1.35 -18.86 15.54
C MET A 31 1.95 -18.37 14.23
N SER A 32 2.07 -17.05 14.11
CA SER A 32 2.78 -16.42 13.00
C SER A 32 4.29 -16.61 13.14
N GLU A 33 5.00 -16.60 12.02
CA GLU A 33 6.46 -16.61 11.96
C GLU A 33 7.05 -15.48 12.81
N THR A 34 6.51 -14.27 12.70
CA THR A 34 6.94 -13.10 13.47
C THR A 34 6.86 -13.32 14.98
N LEU A 35 5.80 -13.98 15.46
CA LEU A 35 5.66 -14.34 16.87
C LEU A 35 6.62 -15.45 17.28
N SER A 36 6.75 -16.49 16.45
CA SER A 36 7.67 -17.60 16.69
C SER A 36 9.11 -17.12 16.82
N ASP A 37 9.55 -16.25 15.90
CA ASP A 37 10.90 -15.70 15.91
C ASP A 37 11.17 -14.82 17.13
N SER A 38 10.19 -14.04 17.56
CA SER A 38 10.33 -13.20 18.75
C SER A 38 10.39 -14.01 20.05
N LEU A 39 9.59 -15.09 20.16
CA LEU A 39 9.53 -15.93 21.36
C LEU A 39 10.69 -16.92 21.45
N PHE A 40 11.06 -17.52 20.32
CA PHE A 40 12.05 -18.61 20.28
C PHE A 40 13.38 -18.22 19.67
N SER A 41 13.64 -16.90 19.48
CA SER A 41 14.90 -16.36 18.98
C SER A 41 15.34 -16.95 17.64
N GLY A 42 14.39 -17.08 16.69
CA GLY A 42 14.61 -17.61 15.35
C GLY A 42 14.72 -19.13 15.25
N ARG A 43 14.44 -19.87 16.35
CA ARG A 43 14.33 -21.33 16.30
C ARG A 43 12.91 -21.72 15.87
N ASN A 44 12.80 -22.91 15.28
CA ASN A 44 11.49 -23.47 14.98
C ASN A 44 10.70 -23.73 16.29
N GLY A 45 9.64 -22.96 16.49
CA GLY A 45 8.81 -23.05 17.69
C GLY A 45 7.86 -24.26 17.74
N VAL A 46 7.82 -25.11 16.71
CA VAL A 46 6.91 -26.26 16.67
C VAL A 46 7.23 -27.27 17.76
N GLY A 47 6.22 -27.62 18.54
CA GLY A 47 6.33 -28.53 19.70
C GLY A 47 6.68 -27.82 21.00
N GLU A 48 7.16 -26.59 20.94
CA GLU A 48 7.45 -25.81 22.15
C GLU A 48 6.18 -25.34 22.84
N THR A 49 6.29 -25.07 24.13
CA THR A 49 5.19 -24.52 24.93
C THR A 49 5.44 -23.07 25.25
N CYS A 50 4.41 -22.26 25.11
CA CYS A 50 4.46 -20.85 25.49
C CYS A 50 3.35 -20.51 26.48
N PHE A 51 3.61 -19.47 27.28
CA PHE A 51 2.69 -19.01 28.32
C PHE A 51 1.87 -17.82 27.80
N ASN A 52 0.58 -17.78 28.16
CA ASN A 52 -0.27 -16.63 27.81
C ASN A 52 -0.22 -15.56 28.91
N PRO A 53 0.39 -14.42 28.68
CA PRO A 53 0.50 -13.35 29.67
C PRO A 53 -0.85 -12.67 30.03
N TYR A 54 -1.88 -12.79 29.19
CA TYR A 54 -3.18 -12.20 29.45
C TYR A 54 -3.96 -12.91 30.59
N PHE A 55 -3.57 -14.11 30.97
CA PHE A 55 -4.18 -14.87 32.06
C PHE A 55 -3.39 -14.81 33.38
N LEU A 56 -2.41 -13.92 33.49
CA LEU A 56 -1.62 -13.72 34.71
C LEU A 56 -2.45 -13.43 35.96
N ASN A 57 -3.66 -12.88 35.80
CA ASN A 57 -4.58 -12.53 36.89
C ASN A 57 -5.74 -13.53 37.06
N SER A 58 -5.84 -14.55 36.23
CA SER A 58 -6.85 -15.59 36.38
C SER A 58 -6.31 -16.71 37.30
N VAL A 59 -7.17 -17.26 38.11
CA VAL A 59 -6.89 -18.26 39.17
C VAL A 59 -6.33 -19.60 38.61
N GLN A 60 -6.10 -19.70 37.28
CA GLN A 60 -5.55 -20.90 36.63
C GLN A 60 -4.22 -20.56 35.93
N PRO A 61 -3.07 -20.78 36.61
CA PRO A 61 -1.75 -20.55 36.03
C PRO A 61 -1.35 -21.58 34.95
N GLU A 62 -2.22 -22.46 34.51
CA GLU A 62 -1.91 -23.64 33.72
C GLU A 62 -2.29 -23.56 32.24
N THR A 63 -2.65 -22.36 31.70
CA THR A 63 -2.93 -22.21 30.29
C THR A 63 -1.63 -22.07 29.47
N ASN A 64 -0.90 -23.16 29.40
CA ASN A 64 0.20 -23.28 28.47
C ASN A 64 -0.34 -23.58 27.07
N TYR A 65 0.18 -22.91 26.08
CA TYR A 65 -0.07 -23.17 24.68
C TYR A 65 1.02 -24.07 24.11
N LYS A 66 0.65 -25.09 23.33
CA LYS A 66 1.59 -25.91 22.56
C LYS A 66 1.53 -25.51 21.09
N VAL A 67 2.66 -25.11 20.54
CA VAL A 67 2.74 -24.71 19.13
C VAL A 67 2.68 -25.94 18.24
N MET A 68 1.64 -26.05 17.43
CA MET A 68 1.45 -27.16 16.51
C MET A 68 2.01 -26.87 15.12
N ALA A 69 1.93 -25.63 14.67
CA ALA A 69 2.53 -25.19 13.42
C ALA A 69 2.81 -23.69 13.44
N VAL A 70 3.75 -23.27 12.60
CA VAL A 70 4.10 -21.89 12.34
C VAL A 70 3.59 -21.52 10.93
N LEU A 71 2.83 -20.44 10.86
CA LEU A 71 2.25 -19.91 9.63
C LEU A 71 3.12 -18.75 9.09
N PRO A 72 3.16 -18.56 7.77
CA PRO A 72 3.84 -17.39 7.21
C PRO A 72 3.22 -16.11 7.76
N ALA A 73 4.03 -15.06 7.85
CA ALA A 73 3.54 -13.73 8.18
C ALA A 73 2.46 -13.32 7.16
N HIS A 74 1.27 -13.06 7.62
CA HIS A 74 0.19 -12.55 6.79
C HIS A 74 -0.58 -11.47 7.55
N LYS A 75 -1.26 -10.63 6.81
CA LYS A 75 -2.09 -9.57 7.36
C LYS A 75 -3.50 -10.09 7.57
N THR A 76 -4.10 -9.75 8.69
CA THR A 76 -5.53 -9.98 8.93
C THR A 76 -6.36 -8.92 8.22
N ASP A 77 -5.84 -7.71 8.14
CA ASP A 77 -6.38 -6.60 7.39
C ASP A 77 -5.31 -6.04 6.42
N GLU A 78 -5.72 -5.49 5.28
CA GLU A 78 -4.81 -4.96 4.26
C GLU A 78 -4.00 -3.77 4.76
N TYR A 79 -4.55 -2.98 5.68
CA TYR A 79 -3.95 -1.74 6.20
C TYR A 79 -3.19 -1.91 7.50
N GLU A 80 -3.23 -3.10 8.10
CA GLU A 80 -2.45 -3.42 9.28
C GLU A 80 -1.01 -3.81 8.95
N ARG A 81 -0.13 -3.68 9.94
CA ARG A 81 1.23 -4.23 9.86
C ARG A 81 1.18 -5.75 9.97
N TYR A 82 2.29 -6.40 9.60
CA TYR A 82 2.51 -7.82 9.92
C TYR A 82 2.71 -7.96 11.44
N GLU A 83 1.59 -8.03 12.14
CA GLU A 83 1.63 -8.18 13.60
C GLU A 83 1.83 -9.65 13.99
N PRO A 84 2.47 -9.88 15.16
CA PRO A 84 2.53 -11.20 15.73
C PRO A 84 1.14 -11.64 16.19
N PHE A 85 0.68 -12.80 15.76
CA PHE A 85 -0.63 -13.34 16.13
C PHE A 85 -0.59 -14.83 16.43
N ILE A 86 -1.62 -15.28 17.14
CA ILE A 86 -1.85 -16.68 17.52
C ILE A 86 -3.27 -17.08 17.13
N TYR A 87 -3.42 -18.25 16.53
CA TYR A 87 -4.73 -18.85 16.27
C TYR A 87 -5.07 -19.84 17.36
N LEU A 88 -6.20 -19.62 18.02
CA LEU A 88 -6.75 -20.48 19.04
C LEU A 88 -7.87 -21.33 18.46
N PRO A 89 -8.05 -22.58 18.95
CA PRO A 89 -9.22 -23.36 18.59
C PRO A 89 -10.49 -22.69 19.10
N SER A 90 -11.43 -22.45 18.18
CA SER A 90 -12.70 -21.80 18.51
C SER A 90 -13.78 -22.81 18.84
N SER A 91 -14.67 -22.45 19.77
CA SER A 91 -15.88 -23.22 20.03
C SER A 91 -16.96 -22.91 19.00
N PRO A 92 -17.66 -23.91 18.45
CA PRO A 92 -18.80 -23.67 17.56
C PRO A 92 -19.99 -22.96 18.23
N LEU A 93 -19.97 -22.78 19.54
CA LEU A 93 -21.02 -22.10 20.32
C LEU A 93 -20.76 -20.61 20.60
N THR A 94 -19.72 -20.02 20.01
CA THR A 94 -19.47 -18.59 20.16
C THR A 94 -20.45 -17.79 19.31
N TYR A 95 -21.01 -16.72 19.83
CA TYR A 95 -22.12 -15.95 19.22
C TYR A 95 -21.77 -15.20 17.93
N TRP A 96 -20.48 -15.10 17.57
CA TRP A 96 -20.01 -14.36 16.41
C TRP A 96 -19.22 -15.28 15.49
N HIS A 97 -19.88 -15.85 14.48
CA HIS A 97 -19.22 -16.64 13.46
C HIS A 97 -19.40 -16.01 12.08
N HIS A 98 -18.29 -15.74 11.42
CA HIS A 98 -18.27 -15.47 10.01
C HIS A 98 -18.02 -16.79 9.27
N ILE A 99 -18.92 -17.15 8.37
CA ILE A 99 -18.76 -18.33 7.53
C ILE A 99 -18.20 -17.86 6.19
N ALA A 100 -16.96 -18.21 5.92
CA ALA A 100 -16.32 -17.92 4.65
C ALA A 100 -16.44 -19.12 3.71
N VAL A 101 -16.89 -18.88 2.49
CA VAL A 101 -17.05 -19.89 1.44
C VAL A 101 -16.18 -19.50 0.25
N ARG A 102 -15.36 -20.46 -0.21
CA ARG A 102 -14.59 -20.27 -1.44
C ARG A 102 -15.36 -20.82 -2.63
N VAL A 103 -15.53 -19.97 -3.62
CA VAL A 103 -16.25 -20.27 -4.85
C VAL A 103 -15.26 -20.51 -6.00
N ALA A 104 -15.58 -21.43 -6.91
CA ALA A 104 -14.80 -21.64 -8.12
C ALA A 104 -14.90 -20.42 -9.05
N SER A 105 -13.78 -20.06 -9.71
CA SER A 105 -13.69 -18.84 -10.52
C SER A 105 -14.75 -18.72 -11.63
N ASN A 106 -15.17 -19.84 -12.18
CA ASN A 106 -16.22 -19.89 -13.22
C ASN A 106 -17.64 -19.65 -12.69
N SER A 107 -17.83 -19.67 -11.38
CA SER A 107 -19.15 -19.53 -10.73
C SER A 107 -19.36 -18.17 -10.07
N ILE A 108 -18.36 -17.28 -10.10
CA ILE A 108 -18.39 -15.96 -9.44
C ILE A 108 -19.52 -15.05 -9.96
N PRO A 109 -19.76 -14.90 -11.28
CA PRO A 109 -20.80 -14.01 -11.74
C PRO A 109 -22.19 -14.41 -11.24
N GLY A 110 -22.84 -13.51 -10.50
CA GLY A 110 -24.18 -13.71 -9.93
C GLY A 110 -24.28 -14.84 -8.89
N PHE A 111 -23.15 -15.19 -8.24
CA PHE A 111 -23.13 -16.25 -7.21
C PHE A 111 -23.93 -15.84 -5.97
N THR A 112 -23.75 -14.62 -5.50
CA THR A 112 -24.41 -14.10 -4.29
C THR A 112 -25.93 -14.17 -4.41
N GLU A 113 -26.49 -13.68 -5.51
CA GLU A 113 -27.93 -13.68 -5.76
C GLU A 113 -28.50 -15.10 -5.88
N ARG A 114 -27.81 -15.96 -6.63
CA ARG A 114 -28.24 -17.37 -6.79
C ARG A 114 -28.16 -18.13 -5.47
N PHE A 115 -27.10 -17.94 -4.71
CA PHE A 115 -26.91 -18.60 -3.42
C PHE A 115 -27.99 -18.14 -2.42
N MET A 116 -28.31 -16.84 -2.39
CA MET A 116 -29.40 -16.33 -1.55
C MET A 116 -30.73 -16.96 -1.92
N GLN A 117 -31.08 -17.01 -3.21
CA GLN A 117 -32.34 -17.60 -3.68
C GLN A 117 -32.45 -19.09 -3.34
N ASP A 118 -31.36 -19.84 -3.53
CA ASP A 118 -31.35 -21.29 -3.34
C ASP A 118 -31.26 -21.72 -1.87
N MET A 119 -30.62 -20.92 -1.04
CA MET A 119 -30.22 -21.30 0.32
C MET A 119 -30.98 -20.59 1.44
N GLN A 120 -31.63 -19.45 1.17
CA GLN A 120 -32.35 -18.69 2.19
C GLN A 120 -33.37 -19.53 2.96
N GLY A 121 -34.13 -20.40 2.26
CA GLY A 121 -35.07 -21.31 2.88
C GLY A 121 -34.45 -22.56 3.51
N LYS A 122 -33.25 -22.99 3.03
CA LYS A 122 -32.58 -24.21 3.51
C LYS A 122 -31.69 -23.96 4.71
N LEU A 123 -31.15 -22.75 4.83
CA LEU A 123 -30.28 -22.32 5.93
C LEU A 123 -31.05 -21.59 7.04
N SER A 124 -32.31 -21.98 7.25
CA SER A 124 -33.15 -21.52 8.36
C SER A 124 -33.29 -22.64 9.40
N ILE A 125 -32.65 -22.47 10.57
CA ILE A 125 -32.63 -23.46 11.65
C ILE A 125 -33.03 -22.77 12.96
N GLY A 126 -34.27 -22.97 13.39
CA GLY A 126 -34.80 -22.30 14.57
C GLY A 126 -34.85 -20.77 14.38
N PRO A 127 -34.28 -19.98 15.29
CA PRO A 127 -34.25 -18.51 15.15
C PRO A 127 -33.17 -18.01 14.18
N TYR A 128 -32.31 -18.89 13.67
CA TYR A 128 -31.21 -18.52 12.78
C TYR A 128 -31.64 -18.67 11.32
N TYR A 129 -31.32 -17.67 10.52
CA TYR A 129 -31.58 -17.68 9.08
C TYR A 129 -30.45 -16.98 8.33
N LEU A 130 -30.29 -17.31 7.05
CA LEU A 130 -29.33 -16.59 6.21
C LEU A 130 -29.82 -15.18 5.99
N TYR A 131 -29.12 -14.21 6.58
CA TYR A 131 -29.47 -12.79 6.52
C TYR A 131 -28.89 -12.14 5.24
N ASP A 132 -27.58 -12.32 5.03
CA ASP A 132 -26.88 -11.69 3.92
C ASP A 132 -25.66 -12.50 3.52
N ILE A 133 -25.19 -12.27 2.30
CA ILE A 133 -23.95 -12.83 1.76
C ILE A 133 -23.21 -11.76 0.98
N ASN A 134 -22.00 -11.44 1.41
CA ASN A 134 -21.16 -10.42 0.82
C ASN A 134 -19.91 -11.04 0.22
N SER A 135 -19.43 -10.52 -0.92
CA SER A 135 -18.11 -10.85 -1.39
C SER A 135 -17.06 -10.15 -0.52
N TYR A 136 -15.86 -10.74 -0.40
CA TYR A 136 -14.76 -10.06 0.27
C TYR A 136 -14.35 -8.75 -0.45
N GLY A 137 -14.60 -8.65 -1.76
CA GLY A 137 -14.39 -7.42 -2.51
C GLY A 137 -15.31 -6.29 -2.06
N ASP A 138 -16.61 -6.58 -1.94
CA ASP A 138 -17.60 -5.61 -1.50
C ASP A 138 -17.39 -5.20 -0.03
N MET A 139 -17.03 -6.18 0.82
CA MET A 139 -16.67 -5.90 2.22
C MET A 139 -15.44 -5.01 2.32
N LYS A 140 -14.43 -5.23 1.48
CA LYS A 140 -13.24 -4.37 1.42
C LYS A 140 -13.61 -2.95 0.99
N GLU A 141 -14.38 -2.81 -0.08
CA GLU A 141 -14.81 -1.49 -0.56
C GLU A 141 -15.61 -0.72 0.51
N ALA A 142 -16.54 -1.40 1.18
CA ALA A 142 -17.29 -0.82 2.29
C ALA A 142 -16.37 -0.40 3.44
N PHE A 143 -15.41 -1.24 3.81
CA PHE A 143 -14.41 -0.94 4.83
C PHE A 143 -13.53 0.25 4.46
N ASP A 144 -13.05 0.31 3.21
CA ASP A 144 -12.23 1.42 2.70
C ASP A 144 -12.98 2.76 2.74
N ILE A 145 -14.29 2.74 2.49
CA ILE A 145 -15.15 3.93 2.60
C ILE A 145 -15.34 4.32 4.07
N GLU A 146 -15.66 3.35 4.94
CA GLU A 146 -15.92 3.58 6.37
C GLU A 146 -14.68 4.10 7.09
N GLN A 147 -13.52 3.52 6.82
CA GLN A 147 -12.23 3.98 7.38
C GLN A 147 -11.72 5.30 6.77
N GLY A 148 -12.40 5.80 5.74
CA GLY A 148 -12.02 7.04 5.08
C GLY A 148 -10.81 6.92 4.16
N THR A 149 -10.31 5.71 3.88
CA THR A 149 -9.16 5.45 3.00
C THR A 149 -9.37 6.02 1.61
N VAL A 150 -10.57 5.86 1.05
CA VAL A 150 -10.94 6.42 -0.27
C VAL A 150 -10.85 7.94 -0.25
N ASN A 151 -11.36 8.59 0.80
CA ASN A 151 -11.31 10.04 0.95
C ASN A 151 -9.87 10.54 1.13
N TYR A 152 -9.05 9.82 1.90
CA TYR A 152 -7.64 10.12 2.07
C TYR A 152 -6.88 10.06 0.74
N LEU A 153 -7.07 9.00 -0.05
CA LEU A 153 -6.44 8.86 -1.37
C LEU A 153 -6.89 9.96 -2.33
N ASN A 154 -8.19 10.23 -2.41
CA ASN A 154 -8.73 11.29 -3.28
C ASN A 154 -8.20 12.68 -2.90
N THR A 155 -8.11 12.97 -1.59
CA THR A 155 -7.53 14.22 -1.10
C THR A 155 -6.05 14.31 -1.44
N THR A 156 -5.30 13.23 -1.28
CA THR A 156 -3.88 13.16 -1.63
C THR A 156 -3.68 13.41 -3.12
N TYR A 157 -4.47 12.76 -4.00
CA TYR A 157 -4.41 13.01 -5.44
C TYR A 157 -4.77 14.46 -5.80
N ALA A 158 -5.77 15.04 -5.18
CA ALA A 158 -6.14 16.44 -5.40
C ALA A 158 -5.00 17.40 -5.02
N VAL A 159 -4.35 17.16 -3.88
CA VAL A 159 -3.19 17.96 -3.43
C VAL A 159 -1.99 17.80 -4.37
N ILE A 160 -1.68 16.57 -4.80
CA ILE A 160 -0.62 16.31 -5.78
C ILE A 160 -0.90 17.06 -7.08
N LEU A 161 -2.12 16.95 -7.62
CA LEU A 161 -2.53 17.62 -8.85
C LEU A 161 -2.42 19.14 -8.73
N PHE A 162 -2.84 19.69 -7.59
CA PHE A 162 -2.70 21.11 -7.30
C PHE A 162 -1.23 21.56 -7.32
N PHE A 163 -0.32 20.84 -6.68
CA PHE A 163 1.11 21.17 -6.70
C PHE A 163 1.71 21.01 -8.09
N VAL A 164 1.39 19.96 -8.82
CA VAL A 164 1.84 19.74 -10.20
C VAL A 164 1.43 20.92 -11.08
N PHE A 165 0.18 21.36 -10.97
CA PHE A 165 -0.33 22.52 -11.73
C PHE A 165 0.37 23.81 -11.33
N ASN A 166 0.60 24.07 -10.05
CA ASN A 166 1.34 25.24 -9.58
C ASN A 166 2.79 25.25 -10.08
N ILE A 167 3.48 24.10 -10.03
CA ILE A 167 4.84 23.97 -10.56
C ILE A 167 4.85 24.27 -12.05
N PHE A 168 3.90 23.71 -12.81
CA PHE A 168 3.78 23.96 -14.25
C PHE A 168 3.57 25.45 -14.56
N LEU A 169 2.65 26.13 -13.88
CA LEU A 169 2.40 27.55 -14.05
C LEU A 169 3.61 28.40 -13.67
N GLY A 170 4.28 28.06 -12.54
CA GLY A 170 5.49 28.74 -12.10
C GLY A 170 6.62 28.63 -13.12
N MET A 171 6.80 27.44 -13.68
CA MET A 171 7.78 27.19 -14.75
C MET A 171 7.45 27.97 -16.02
N LEU A 172 6.20 27.91 -16.49
CA LEU A 172 5.74 28.69 -17.63
C LEU A 172 6.03 30.17 -17.43
N GLY A 173 5.65 30.73 -16.29
CA GLY A 173 5.86 32.17 -15.99
C GLY A 173 7.33 32.54 -15.97
N THR A 174 8.16 31.75 -15.29
CA THR A 174 9.61 31.98 -15.16
C THR A 174 10.30 31.95 -16.52
N PHE A 175 10.06 30.89 -17.32
CA PHE A 175 10.69 30.76 -18.63
C PHE A 175 10.13 31.76 -19.65
N TRP A 176 8.84 32.10 -19.57
CA TRP A 176 8.27 33.16 -20.41
C TRP A 176 8.92 34.51 -20.15
N PHE A 177 9.04 34.91 -18.88
CA PHE A 177 9.68 36.18 -18.52
C PHE A 177 11.16 36.21 -18.92
N ARG A 178 11.89 35.13 -18.66
CA ARG A 178 13.31 34.98 -18.96
C ARG A 178 13.57 35.03 -20.47
N THR A 179 12.79 34.32 -21.27
CA THR A 179 12.88 34.32 -22.72
C THR A 179 12.61 35.70 -23.28
N ARG A 180 11.65 36.44 -22.71
CA ARG A 180 11.33 37.79 -23.13
C ARG A 180 12.46 38.77 -22.76
N LYS A 181 13.04 38.63 -21.57
CA LYS A 181 14.15 39.48 -21.12
C LYS A 181 15.42 39.28 -21.95
N ASN A 182 15.73 38.04 -22.32
CA ASN A 182 16.95 37.69 -23.04
C ASN A 182 16.76 37.60 -24.55
N ARG A 183 15.72 38.23 -25.10
CA ARG A 183 15.38 38.16 -26.53
C ARG A 183 16.53 38.64 -27.43
N SER A 184 17.20 39.73 -27.06
CA SER A 184 18.34 40.28 -27.81
C SER A 184 19.55 39.36 -27.80
N GLU A 185 19.82 38.66 -26.68
CA GLU A 185 20.91 37.70 -26.58
C GLU A 185 20.62 36.44 -27.42
N ILE A 186 19.37 35.97 -27.42
CA ILE A 186 18.94 34.84 -28.26
C ILE A 186 19.10 35.19 -29.74
N ALA A 187 18.66 36.40 -30.15
CA ALA A 187 18.79 36.87 -31.53
C ALA A 187 20.26 36.97 -31.95
N LEU A 188 21.13 37.49 -31.08
CA LEU A 188 22.58 37.60 -31.35
C LEU A 188 23.21 36.20 -31.51
N ARG A 189 22.87 35.26 -30.65
CA ARG A 189 23.38 33.88 -30.75
C ARG A 189 22.92 33.20 -32.04
N MET A 190 21.68 33.40 -32.46
CA MET A 190 21.17 32.88 -33.73
C MET A 190 21.86 33.56 -34.94
N ALA A 191 22.13 34.88 -34.89
CA ALA A 191 22.88 35.58 -35.93
C ALA A 191 24.32 35.10 -36.07
N LEU A 192 24.93 34.61 -34.95
CA LEU A 192 26.25 34.00 -34.94
C LEU A 192 26.25 32.51 -35.36
N GLY A 193 25.10 31.97 -35.85
CA GLY A 193 24.99 30.62 -36.37
C GLY A 193 24.54 29.57 -35.35
N CYS A 194 24.09 29.96 -34.16
CA CYS A 194 23.55 28.99 -33.21
C CYS A 194 22.21 28.43 -33.72
N SER A 195 22.08 27.11 -33.76
CA SER A 195 20.82 26.45 -34.15
C SER A 195 19.72 26.64 -33.09
N ARG A 196 18.48 26.68 -33.56
CA ARG A 196 17.29 26.79 -32.68
C ARG A 196 17.25 25.65 -31.62
N MET A 197 17.67 24.48 -31.99
CA MET A 197 17.74 23.33 -31.06
C MET A 197 18.80 23.52 -29.96
N ASN A 198 19.93 24.17 -30.27
CA ASN A 198 20.95 24.45 -29.27
C ASN A 198 20.46 25.47 -28.23
N VAL A 199 19.70 26.50 -28.68
CA VAL A 199 19.08 27.44 -27.75
C VAL A 199 18.04 26.74 -26.86
N PHE A 200 17.20 25.89 -27.44
CA PHE A 200 16.26 25.08 -26.66
C PHE A 200 16.98 24.16 -25.65
N GLY A 201 18.01 23.43 -26.10
CA GLY A 201 18.81 22.56 -25.25
C GLY A 201 19.44 23.30 -24.06
N TYR A 202 19.89 24.53 -24.26
CA TYR A 202 20.42 25.38 -23.19
C TYR A 202 19.38 25.62 -22.07
N TYR A 203 18.15 26.02 -22.44
CA TYR A 203 17.08 26.23 -21.46
C TYR A 203 16.62 24.95 -20.78
N VAL A 204 16.60 23.83 -21.52
CA VAL A 204 16.30 22.52 -20.94
C VAL A 204 17.35 22.11 -19.92
N LEU A 205 18.64 22.26 -20.27
CA LEU A 205 19.73 21.97 -19.36
C LEU A 205 19.65 22.82 -18.09
N GLU A 206 19.35 24.09 -18.22
CA GLU A 206 19.16 25.01 -17.09
C GLU A 206 17.99 24.55 -16.20
N GLY A 207 16.85 24.16 -16.80
CA GLY A 207 15.71 23.60 -16.06
C GLY A 207 16.05 22.32 -15.31
N ILE A 208 16.81 21.43 -15.94
CA ILE A 208 17.28 20.18 -15.30
C ILE A 208 18.25 20.48 -14.15
N LEU A 209 19.18 21.41 -14.31
CA LEU A 209 20.09 21.82 -13.23
C LEU A 209 19.33 22.37 -12.02
N LEU A 210 18.30 23.19 -12.25
CA LEU A 210 17.43 23.67 -11.18
C LEU A 210 16.67 22.53 -10.50
N LEU A 211 16.15 21.58 -11.27
CA LEU A 211 15.49 20.40 -10.73
C LEU A 211 16.42 19.58 -9.84
N VAL A 212 17.63 19.28 -10.31
CA VAL A 212 18.63 18.52 -9.55
C VAL A 212 19.02 19.26 -8.27
N SER A 213 19.24 20.59 -8.36
CA SER A 213 19.60 21.39 -7.17
C SER A 213 18.47 21.41 -6.12
N ALA A 214 17.22 21.43 -6.54
CA ALA A 214 16.06 21.37 -5.65
C ALA A 214 15.82 19.95 -5.09
N ALA A 215 16.21 18.90 -5.83
CA ALA A 215 16.06 17.52 -5.41
C ALA A 215 16.92 17.16 -4.20
N ILE A 216 18.10 17.76 -4.06
CA ILE A 216 19.02 17.47 -2.95
C ILE A 216 18.39 17.73 -1.59
N PRO A 217 17.89 18.95 -1.27
CA PRO A 217 17.22 19.19 0.00
C PRO A 217 15.92 18.39 0.15
N ALA A 218 15.18 18.16 -0.95
CA ALA A 218 13.95 17.39 -0.92
C ALA A 218 14.19 15.93 -0.50
N VAL A 219 15.20 15.27 -1.08
CA VAL A 219 15.60 13.90 -0.69
C VAL A 219 16.00 13.85 0.77
N PHE A 220 16.78 14.83 1.24
CA PHE A 220 17.20 14.88 2.63
C PHE A 220 16.01 14.97 3.58
N VAL A 221 15.04 15.84 3.30
CA VAL A 221 13.83 15.97 4.13
C VAL A 221 12.99 14.70 4.08
N CYS A 222 12.70 14.15 2.88
CA CYS A 222 11.89 12.96 2.74
C CYS A 222 12.54 11.72 3.40
N ALA A 223 13.87 11.57 3.29
CA ALA A 223 14.59 10.48 3.95
C ALA A 223 14.51 10.59 5.47
N ASN A 224 14.66 11.79 6.03
CA ASN A 224 14.51 12.01 7.47
C ASN A 224 13.07 11.74 7.94
N MET A 225 12.05 12.14 7.19
CA MET A 225 10.65 11.83 7.50
C MET A 225 10.40 10.32 7.51
N GLN A 226 10.99 9.58 6.57
CA GLN A 226 10.88 8.13 6.54
C GLN A 226 11.60 7.47 7.72
N MET A 227 12.80 7.95 8.09
CA MET A 227 13.54 7.44 9.24
C MET A 227 12.85 7.76 10.58
N ALA A 228 12.19 8.92 10.67
CA ALA A 228 11.44 9.33 11.84
C ALA A 228 10.05 8.69 11.95
N ASP A 229 9.74 7.75 11.06
CA ASP A 229 8.46 7.03 11.04
C ASP A 229 7.23 7.95 10.96
N LEU A 230 7.38 9.11 10.31
CA LEU A 230 6.32 10.10 10.14
C LEU A 230 5.42 9.82 8.92
N THR A 231 5.72 8.75 8.18
CA THR A 231 4.92 8.33 7.03
C THR A 231 3.75 7.47 7.47
N VAL A 232 2.65 7.53 6.71
CA VAL A 232 1.46 6.72 7.00
C VAL A 232 1.76 5.26 6.70
N HIS A 233 1.87 4.41 7.74
CA HIS A 233 2.20 2.98 7.61
C HIS A 233 1.01 2.10 7.25
N THR A 234 -0.21 2.65 7.33
CA THR A 234 -1.44 1.89 7.12
C THR A 234 -1.53 1.26 5.72
N LEU A 235 -1.00 1.92 4.70
CA LEU A 235 -1.09 1.43 3.33
C LEU A 235 0.08 0.51 2.95
N MET A 236 1.30 0.85 3.35
CA MET A 236 2.49 0.09 2.98
C MET A 236 3.62 0.28 4.00
N GLU A 237 4.38 -0.78 4.25
CA GLU A 237 5.60 -0.66 5.05
C GLU A 237 6.67 0.16 4.33
N PRO A 238 7.41 1.03 5.05
CA PRO A 238 8.49 1.81 4.49
C PRO A 238 9.61 0.89 4.00
N ALA A 239 9.97 1.01 2.72
CA ALA A 239 11.05 0.28 2.11
C ALA A 239 11.91 1.20 1.24
N TRP A 240 13.23 1.10 1.36
CA TRP A 240 14.17 1.93 0.58
C TRP A 240 14.00 1.77 -0.93
N GLY A 241 13.67 0.56 -1.40
CA GLY A 241 13.40 0.31 -2.82
C GLY A 241 12.19 1.08 -3.34
N ARG A 242 11.11 1.17 -2.56
CA ARG A 242 9.92 1.96 -2.91
C ARG A 242 10.22 3.45 -2.87
N PHE A 243 10.96 3.91 -1.87
CA PHE A 243 11.39 5.31 -1.79
C PHE A 243 12.15 5.72 -3.06
N LEU A 244 13.12 4.90 -3.49
CA LEU A 244 13.88 5.15 -4.71
C LEU A 244 12.98 5.18 -5.96
N LEU A 245 12.05 4.23 -6.06
CA LEU A 245 11.11 4.17 -7.19
C LEU A 245 10.19 5.40 -7.24
N CYS A 246 9.65 5.82 -6.10
CA CYS A 246 8.86 7.04 -5.99
C CYS A 246 9.67 8.28 -6.34
N PHE A 247 10.92 8.37 -5.87
CA PHE A 247 11.82 9.47 -6.20
C PHE A 247 12.11 9.55 -7.69
N VAL A 248 12.45 8.43 -8.33
CA VAL A 248 12.73 8.39 -9.78
C VAL A 248 11.47 8.76 -10.57
N SER A 249 10.31 8.23 -10.20
CA SER A 249 9.04 8.57 -10.88
C SER A 249 8.68 10.05 -10.74
N ALA A 250 8.89 10.64 -9.56
CA ALA A 250 8.68 12.07 -9.34
C ALA A 250 9.65 12.92 -10.18
N MET A 251 10.93 12.54 -10.25
CA MET A 251 11.92 13.22 -11.08
C MET A 251 11.58 13.16 -12.56
N LEU A 252 11.12 12.02 -13.06
CA LEU A 252 10.67 11.87 -14.44
C LEU A 252 9.45 12.75 -14.72
N LEU A 253 8.46 12.75 -13.83
CA LEU A 253 7.26 13.60 -13.97
C LEU A 253 7.63 15.08 -14.01
N LEU A 254 8.45 15.55 -13.07
CA LEU A 254 8.90 16.94 -13.02
C LEU A 254 9.76 17.29 -14.25
N GLY A 255 10.60 16.39 -14.73
CA GLY A 255 11.36 16.56 -15.96
C GLY A 255 10.45 16.77 -17.18
N ILE A 256 9.37 15.99 -17.30
CA ILE A 256 8.36 16.15 -18.36
C ILE A 256 7.68 17.54 -18.24
N ILE A 257 7.31 17.95 -17.03
CA ILE A 257 6.68 19.26 -16.77
C ILE A 257 7.63 20.39 -17.18
N ILE A 258 8.93 20.28 -16.86
CA ILE A 258 9.95 21.25 -17.28
C ILE A 258 10.03 21.34 -18.80
N LEU A 259 10.12 20.20 -19.49
CA LEU A 259 10.16 20.16 -20.95
C LEU A 259 8.93 20.84 -21.57
N LEU A 260 7.74 20.54 -21.07
CA LEU A 260 6.50 21.17 -21.53
C LEU A 260 6.47 22.67 -21.23
N GLY A 261 6.89 23.06 -20.02
CA GLY A 261 6.92 24.46 -19.58
C GLY A 261 7.90 25.34 -20.39
N ILE A 262 9.02 24.75 -20.83
CA ILE A 262 10.02 25.43 -21.65
C ILE A 262 9.61 25.45 -23.13
N TYR A 263 8.95 24.39 -23.61
CA TYR A 263 8.63 24.21 -25.04
C TYR A 263 7.84 25.39 -25.61
N PHE A 264 6.78 25.84 -24.95
CA PHE A 264 5.94 26.93 -25.42
C PHE A 264 6.68 28.26 -25.52
N PRO A 265 7.37 28.76 -24.47
CA PRO A 265 8.13 30.00 -24.55
C PRO A 265 9.29 29.94 -25.55
N ALA A 266 10.01 28.81 -25.57
CA ALA A 266 11.15 28.63 -26.47
C ALA A 266 10.72 28.62 -27.95
N ARG A 267 9.62 27.94 -28.29
CA ARG A 267 9.08 27.90 -29.65
C ARG A 267 8.70 29.30 -30.13
N LYS A 268 8.11 30.12 -29.24
CA LYS A 268 7.76 31.53 -29.57
C LYS A 268 9.00 32.39 -29.77
N ALA A 269 10.04 32.19 -28.95
CA ALA A 269 11.31 32.91 -29.10
C ALA A 269 12.06 32.56 -30.40
N MET A 270 12.02 31.26 -30.79
CA MET A 270 12.65 30.76 -32.03
C MET A 270 11.95 31.23 -33.32
N GLY A 271 10.70 31.71 -33.22
CA GLY A 271 9.97 32.30 -34.38
C GLY A 271 10.27 33.75 -34.67
N ILE A 272 11.20 34.38 -33.92
CA ILE A 272 11.60 35.76 -34.13
C ILE A 272 12.59 35.82 -35.29
N GLU A 273 12.29 36.57 -36.31
CA GLU A 273 13.21 36.85 -37.41
C GLU A 273 14.35 37.77 -36.92
N PRO A 274 15.60 37.52 -37.36
CA PRO A 274 16.77 38.30 -36.93
C PRO A 274 16.70 39.80 -37.32
N ALA A 275 15.73 40.20 -38.14
CA ALA A 275 15.57 41.53 -38.68
C ALA A 275 14.58 42.43 -37.94
N ASP A 276 13.85 41.90 -36.94
CA ASP A 276 12.98 42.63 -36.03
C ASP A 276 13.67 42.83 -34.65
#